data_f2751b216301a52edf0e4f714d438a13
#
_entry.id   f2751b216301a52edf0e4f714d438a13
#
_cell.length_a   1.000
_cell.length_b   1.000
_cell.length_c   1.000
_cell.angle_alpha   90.00
_cell.angle_beta   90.00
_cell.angle_gamma   90.00
#
_symmetry.space_group_name_H-M   'P 1'
#
loop_
_entity.id
_entity.type
_entity.pdbx_description
1 polymer ?
#
loop_
_entity_poly.entity_id
_entity_poly.type
_entity_poly.pdbx_seq_one_letter_code
_entity_poly.pdbx_strand_id
1 'polypeptide(L)'
;MEIKIALAGNPNCGKTTLFNALTGSNQFVGNWPGVTVEKKEGKLKKHKDVTIMDLPGIYSLSPYTLEEVVARNYLVGERPDAILNLIDGTNLERNLYLTTQLTELGIPVVVAINMIDLVKKNGDSINIDELSRQLGCKVMEISALKGTGIMEAAEAAIKAAGSTKTIPMHSFNGVVEHAIAHIEEAAVHNMPEEQQRWYAIKIFERDDKVLAKLDIPQNVIDHIEKDIQAAEKELDDDAESIITNERYIYIASIIKSCYKKKNKGKLTTSDKIDKVVTNRWLGLPIFAVIMFLVYYISMQTVGTAATDWANDGLFGDGWHLFGIGSSQAAEAEETYGDSDAIIEAFNAQYGNDDIAEAVDLESKNYSEDAAKAALAELVNLTPSDASVTYSVQDEETLEITETPDTKKSDLEKAVSNYLNTDYKEGYGAPDAATYGIWVPGIPVLIGNGLDAINCADWLNGLILDGIVAGVGAVLGFVPQMLVLFLLLAIL
;
A
#
# COMPACT_ATOMS: atom_id res chain seq x y z
N MET A 1 -9.86 2.60 44.23
CA MET A 1 -8.64 1.83 43.88
C MET A 1 -8.54 1.91 42.39
N GLU A 2 -7.41 2.26 41.84
CA GLU A 2 -7.21 2.31 40.39
C GLU A 2 -7.04 0.88 39.85
N ILE A 3 -7.86 0.48 38.87
CA ILE A 3 -7.82 -0.85 38.27
C ILE A 3 -6.91 -0.80 37.05
N LYS A 4 -5.96 -1.72 36.98
CA LYS A 4 -5.06 -1.88 35.81
C LYS A 4 -5.43 -3.13 35.03
N ILE A 5 -5.80 -2.97 33.77
CA ILE A 5 -6.13 -4.07 32.86
C ILE A 5 -5.05 -4.14 31.77
N ALA A 6 -4.40 -5.30 31.62
CA ALA A 6 -3.49 -5.57 30.53
C ALA A 6 -4.27 -6.03 29.29
N LEU A 7 -4.04 -5.37 28.15
CA LEU A 7 -4.53 -5.81 26.86
C LEU A 7 -3.46 -6.68 26.19
N ALA A 8 -3.68 -7.98 26.14
CA ALA A 8 -2.79 -8.97 25.55
C ALA A 8 -3.36 -9.54 24.26
N GLY A 9 -2.53 -10.08 23.39
CA GLY A 9 -2.96 -10.78 22.18
C GLY A 9 -1.88 -10.88 21.13
N ASN A 10 -2.10 -11.74 20.15
CA ASN A 10 -1.17 -11.99 19.08
C ASN A 10 -1.01 -10.76 18.15
N PRO A 11 0.10 -10.66 17.41
CA PRO A 11 0.20 -9.69 16.34
C PRO A 11 -0.96 -9.81 15.35
N ASN A 12 -1.47 -8.68 14.86
CA ASN A 12 -2.55 -8.57 13.89
C ASN A 12 -3.95 -9.06 14.35
N CYS A 13 -4.16 -9.40 15.62
CA CYS A 13 -5.48 -9.74 16.13
C CYS A 13 -6.45 -8.54 16.28
N GLY A 14 -5.97 -7.31 15.97
CA GLY A 14 -6.76 -6.06 16.09
C GLY A 14 -6.61 -5.33 17.43
N LYS A 15 -5.53 -5.58 18.16
CA LYS A 15 -5.27 -5.03 19.51
C LYS A 15 -5.23 -3.50 19.52
N THR A 16 -4.50 -2.87 18.63
CA THR A 16 -4.43 -1.41 18.51
C THR A 16 -5.80 -0.79 18.18
N THR A 17 -6.59 -1.44 17.35
CA THR A 17 -7.97 -0.99 17.03
C THR A 17 -8.84 -1.02 18.27
N LEU A 18 -8.78 -2.11 19.06
CA LEU A 18 -9.51 -2.25 20.30
C LEU A 18 -9.04 -1.23 21.33
N PHE A 19 -7.73 -1.05 21.52
CA PHE A 19 -7.17 -0.09 22.46
C PHE A 19 -7.65 1.34 22.14
N ASN A 20 -7.59 1.77 20.89
CA ASN A 20 -8.07 3.08 20.45
C ASN A 20 -9.58 3.25 20.64
N ALA A 21 -10.37 2.20 20.44
CA ALA A 21 -11.81 2.22 20.67
C ALA A 21 -12.14 2.38 22.16
N LEU A 22 -11.38 1.72 23.04
CA LEU A 22 -11.58 1.74 24.50
C LEU A 22 -11.11 3.07 25.12
N THR A 23 -9.96 3.62 24.71
CA THR A 23 -9.32 4.76 25.38
C THR A 23 -9.58 6.09 24.68
N GLY A 24 -9.78 6.10 23.33
CA GLY A 24 -9.96 7.33 22.55
C GLY A 24 -8.70 8.20 22.54
N SER A 25 -8.84 9.50 22.83
CA SER A 25 -7.73 10.47 22.86
C SER A 25 -6.93 10.47 24.16
N ASN A 26 -7.38 9.76 25.19
CA ASN A 26 -6.75 9.75 26.52
C ASN A 26 -5.66 8.67 26.62
N GLN A 27 -4.62 8.82 25.82
CA GLN A 27 -3.52 7.87 25.72
C GLN A 27 -2.19 8.53 26.07
N PHE A 28 -1.32 7.78 26.73
CA PHE A 28 0.10 8.09 26.89
C PHE A 28 0.90 7.10 26.07
N VAL A 29 1.83 7.63 25.27
CA VAL A 29 2.72 6.84 24.43
C VAL A 29 4.16 7.13 24.83
N GLY A 30 4.94 6.12 25.06
CA GLY A 30 6.35 6.19 25.43
C GLY A 30 7.06 4.89 25.07
N ASN A 31 8.22 4.65 25.67
CA ASN A 31 8.91 3.36 25.56
C ASN A 31 8.93 2.64 26.90
N TRP A 32 8.98 1.32 26.85
CA TRP A 32 9.24 0.53 28.05
C TRP A 32 10.64 0.82 28.59
N PRO A 33 10.84 0.86 29.90
CA PRO A 33 12.15 1.17 30.49
C PRO A 33 13.26 0.26 29.97
N GLY A 34 14.33 0.86 29.46
CA GLY A 34 15.54 0.16 29.02
C GLY A 34 15.47 -0.55 27.66
N VAL A 35 14.35 -0.40 26.93
CA VAL A 35 14.17 -1.02 25.60
C VAL A 35 13.49 -0.06 24.61
N THR A 36 13.61 -0.34 23.32
CA THR A 36 12.97 0.45 22.23
C THR A 36 11.52 0.06 21.92
N VAL A 37 10.94 -0.83 22.73
CA VAL A 37 9.56 -1.29 22.56
C VAL A 37 8.58 -0.22 23.04
N GLU A 38 7.59 0.07 22.20
CA GLU A 38 6.58 1.10 22.49
C GLU A 38 5.66 0.67 23.65
N LYS A 39 5.44 1.61 24.60
CA LYS A 39 4.52 1.47 25.71
C LYS A 39 3.32 2.37 25.48
N LYS A 40 2.12 1.80 25.49
CA LYS A 40 0.85 2.55 25.40
C LYS A 40 0.00 2.26 26.61
N GLU A 41 -0.46 3.32 27.26
CA GLU A 41 -1.43 3.23 28.32
C GLU A 41 -2.53 4.29 28.17
N GLY A 42 -3.73 4.02 28.60
CA GLY A 42 -4.83 4.96 28.46
C GLY A 42 -5.96 4.70 29.45
N LYS A 43 -6.69 5.77 29.79
CA LYS A 43 -7.89 5.65 30.64
C LYS A 43 -9.06 5.12 29.84
N LEU A 44 -9.79 4.16 30.41
CA LEU A 44 -10.98 3.60 29.78
C LEU A 44 -12.08 4.68 29.68
N LYS A 45 -12.73 4.77 28.51
CA LYS A 45 -13.92 5.59 28.35
C LYS A 45 -14.99 5.20 29.40
N LYS A 46 -15.64 6.18 29.98
CA LYS A 46 -16.65 6.04 31.04
C LYS A 46 -16.13 5.56 32.43
N HIS A 47 -14.90 5.07 32.53
CA HIS A 47 -14.29 4.58 33.79
C HIS A 47 -12.90 5.21 33.95
N LYS A 48 -12.83 6.43 34.52
CA LYS A 48 -11.58 7.16 34.68
C LYS A 48 -10.60 6.55 35.70
N ASP A 49 -11.09 5.67 36.54
CA ASP A 49 -10.38 4.89 37.53
C ASP A 49 -9.79 3.59 36.99
N VAL A 50 -10.03 3.29 35.68
CA VAL A 50 -9.51 2.11 34.99
C VAL A 50 -8.46 2.51 33.94
N THR A 51 -7.27 1.94 34.08
CA THR A 51 -6.17 2.11 33.14
C THR A 51 -6.01 0.85 32.28
N ILE A 52 -6.02 1.00 30.96
CA ILE A 52 -5.70 -0.07 30.00
C ILE A 52 -4.23 0.06 29.60
N MET A 53 -3.47 -1.01 29.78
CA MET A 53 -2.09 -1.12 29.33
C MET A 53 -2.05 -1.97 28.06
N ASP A 54 -1.64 -1.39 26.91
CA ASP A 54 -1.47 -2.12 25.67
C ASP A 54 -0.11 -2.82 25.68
N LEU A 55 -0.11 -4.15 25.76
CA LEU A 55 1.11 -4.95 25.69
C LEU A 55 1.54 -5.13 24.23
N PRO A 56 2.82 -5.33 23.93
CA PRO A 56 3.27 -5.72 22.60
C PRO A 56 2.51 -6.94 22.08
N GLY A 57 2.39 -7.06 20.77
CA GLY A 57 1.82 -8.26 20.14
C GLY A 57 2.79 -9.43 20.27
N ILE A 58 2.39 -10.48 20.96
CA ILE A 58 3.24 -11.64 21.23
C ILE A 58 2.52 -12.95 20.89
N TYR A 59 3.28 -13.98 20.59
CA TYR A 59 2.74 -15.33 20.36
C TYR A 59 2.87 -16.23 21.59
N SER A 60 3.82 -15.92 22.46
CA SER A 60 4.18 -16.71 23.63
C SER A 60 4.72 -15.82 24.74
N LEU A 61 4.72 -16.31 25.97
CA LEU A 61 5.45 -15.72 27.10
C LEU A 61 6.87 -16.24 27.21
N SER A 62 7.35 -17.03 26.24
CA SER A 62 8.74 -17.46 26.15
C SER A 62 9.62 -16.29 25.69
N PRO A 63 10.83 -16.10 26.23
CA PRO A 63 11.60 -14.87 26.08
C PRO A 63 12.50 -14.83 24.83
N TYR A 64 11.93 -15.13 23.67
CA TYR A 64 12.69 -15.13 22.40
C TYR A 64 12.84 -13.74 21.77
N THR A 65 11.83 -12.88 21.90
CA THR A 65 11.85 -11.51 21.38
C THR A 65 11.83 -10.48 22.51
N LEU A 66 12.25 -9.23 22.22
CA LEU A 66 12.18 -8.13 23.19
C LEU A 66 10.75 -7.85 23.63
N GLU A 67 9.82 -7.95 22.71
CA GLU A 67 8.37 -7.76 22.92
C GLU A 67 7.83 -8.81 23.92
N GLU A 68 8.22 -10.07 23.76
CA GLU A 68 7.83 -11.17 24.65
C GLU A 68 8.43 -10.99 26.05
N VAL A 69 9.70 -10.57 26.12
CA VAL A 69 10.37 -10.25 27.39
C VAL A 69 9.64 -9.13 28.13
N VAL A 70 9.27 -8.06 27.42
CA VAL A 70 8.56 -6.91 27.99
C VAL A 70 7.18 -7.32 28.53
N ALA A 71 6.39 -8.01 27.70
CA ALA A 71 5.06 -8.45 28.09
C ALA A 71 5.09 -9.40 29.29
N ARG A 72 6.01 -10.38 29.29
CA ARG A 72 6.23 -11.31 30.38
C ARG A 72 6.63 -10.59 31.67
N ASN A 73 7.62 -9.68 31.62
CA ASN A 73 8.07 -8.95 32.79
C ASN A 73 6.96 -8.09 33.39
N TYR A 74 6.12 -7.47 32.55
CA TYR A 74 4.96 -6.73 33.04
C TYR A 74 3.92 -7.63 33.71
N LEU A 75 3.53 -8.72 33.04
CA LEU A 75 2.50 -9.63 33.57
C LEU A 75 2.93 -10.33 34.86
N VAL A 76 4.17 -10.77 34.94
CA VAL A 76 4.69 -11.49 36.11
C VAL A 76 5.13 -10.54 37.23
N GLY A 77 5.75 -9.39 36.90
CA GLY A 77 6.29 -8.44 37.88
C GLY A 77 5.27 -7.41 38.38
N GLU A 78 4.60 -6.71 37.46
CA GLU A 78 3.63 -5.66 37.81
C GLU A 78 2.25 -6.25 38.19
N ARG A 79 1.92 -7.44 37.69
CA ARG A 79 0.66 -8.17 37.99
C ARG A 79 -0.57 -7.28 37.88
N PRO A 80 -1.09 -7.00 36.69
CA PRO A 80 -2.32 -6.24 36.51
C PRO A 80 -3.50 -6.94 37.18
N ASP A 81 -4.54 -6.18 37.52
CA ASP A 81 -5.73 -6.69 38.21
C ASP A 81 -6.55 -7.65 37.30
N ALA A 82 -6.48 -7.50 35.98
CA ALA A 82 -7.04 -8.43 34.99
C ALA A 82 -6.32 -8.36 33.68
N ILE A 83 -6.49 -9.42 32.88
CA ILE A 83 -5.99 -9.50 31.48
C ILE A 83 -7.20 -9.56 30.55
N LEU A 84 -7.28 -8.64 29.60
CA LEU A 84 -8.18 -8.72 28.44
C LEU A 84 -7.38 -9.29 27.28
N ASN A 85 -7.55 -10.58 27.01
CA ASN A 85 -6.84 -11.29 25.95
C ASN A 85 -7.64 -11.24 24.64
N LEU A 86 -7.09 -10.56 23.64
CA LEU A 86 -7.70 -10.45 22.32
C LEU A 86 -7.21 -11.55 21.40
N ILE A 87 -8.12 -12.34 20.85
CA ILE A 87 -7.81 -13.43 19.92
C ILE A 87 -8.52 -13.24 18.58
N ASP A 88 -7.87 -13.66 17.51
CA ASP A 88 -8.45 -13.67 16.17
C ASP A 88 -9.34 -14.89 15.98
N GLY A 89 -10.65 -14.67 15.82
CA GLY A 89 -11.64 -15.73 15.63
C GLY A 89 -11.45 -16.54 14.33
N THR A 90 -10.71 -16.02 13.35
CA THR A 90 -10.41 -16.74 12.11
C THR A 90 -9.22 -17.70 12.25
N ASN A 91 -8.38 -17.50 13.29
CA ASN A 91 -7.16 -18.27 13.57
C ASN A 91 -7.08 -18.69 15.05
N LEU A 92 -8.14 -19.31 15.56
CA LEU A 92 -8.24 -19.66 16.98
C LEU A 92 -7.08 -20.50 17.50
N GLU A 93 -6.68 -21.53 16.76
CA GLU A 93 -5.65 -22.49 17.16
C GLU A 93 -4.34 -21.80 17.53
N ARG A 94 -3.87 -20.90 16.68
CA ARG A 94 -2.64 -20.14 16.92
C ARG A 94 -2.77 -19.16 18.08
N ASN A 95 -3.94 -18.55 18.25
CA ASN A 95 -4.15 -17.54 19.29
C ASN A 95 -4.36 -18.16 20.68
N LEU A 96 -4.94 -19.35 20.76
CA LEU A 96 -5.17 -20.07 22.01
C LEU A 96 -3.87 -20.48 22.70
N TYR A 97 -2.75 -20.60 21.99
CA TYR A 97 -1.46 -20.92 22.59
C TYR A 97 -1.01 -19.88 23.62
N LEU A 98 -1.11 -18.59 23.28
CA LEU A 98 -0.88 -17.52 24.25
C LEU A 98 -1.93 -17.52 25.37
N THR A 99 -3.20 -17.80 25.03
CA THR A 99 -4.28 -17.84 26.00
C THR A 99 -4.02 -18.89 27.09
N THR A 100 -3.55 -20.08 26.76
CA THR A 100 -3.21 -21.11 27.77
C THR A 100 -2.15 -20.63 28.73
N GLN A 101 -1.11 -19.97 28.24
CA GLN A 101 -0.04 -19.40 29.08
C GLN A 101 -0.55 -18.26 29.99
N LEU A 102 -1.47 -17.41 29.49
CA LEU A 102 -2.04 -16.33 30.28
C LEU A 102 -2.91 -16.85 31.43
N THR A 103 -3.65 -17.94 31.22
CA THR A 103 -4.46 -18.56 32.28
C THR A 103 -3.62 -19.21 33.36
N GLU A 104 -2.40 -19.63 33.07
CA GLU A 104 -1.45 -20.20 34.04
C GLU A 104 -0.87 -19.16 35.01
N LEU A 105 -0.93 -17.84 34.69
CA LEU A 105 -0.40 -16.77 35.55
C LEU A 105 -1.21 -16.52 36.85
N GLY A 106 -2.39 -17.12 36.98
CA GLY A 106 -3.30 -16.89 38.12
C GLY A 106 -3.89 -15.47 38.20
N ILE A 107 -3.76 -14.68 37.12
CA ILE A 107 -4.40 -13.38 36.97
C ILE A 107 -5.77 -13.60 36.32
N PRO A 108 -6.84 -12.87 36.74
CA PRO A 108 -8.13 -12.97 36.08
C PRO A 108 -8.04 -12.67 34.57
N VAL A 109 -8.48 -13.62 33.75
CA VAL A 109 -8.44 -13.48 32.26
C VAL A 109 -9.86 -13.39 31.69
N VAL A 110 -10.06 -12.43 30.78
CA VAL A 110 -11.24 -12.38 29.90
C VAL A 110 -10.76 -12.48 28.46
N VAL A 111 -11.34 -13.40 27.70
CA VAL A 111 -11.00 -13.61 26.29
C VAL A 111 -12.02 -12.90 25.42
N ALA A 112 -11.55 -12.02 24.53
CA ALA A 112 -12.35 -11.34 23.52
C ALA A 112 -12.02 -11.90 22.14
N ILE A 113 -12.97 -12.61 21.51
CA ILE A 113 -12.83 -13.15 20.17
C ILE A 113 -13.18 -12.05 19.17
N ASN A 114 -12.17 -11.51 18.51
CA ASN A 114 -12.33 -10.49 17.49
C ASN A 114 -12.58 -11.10 16.10
N MET A 115 -12.95 -10.24 15.14
CA MET A 115 -13.26 -10.61 13.77
C MET A 115 -14.44 -11.60 13.65
N ILE A 116 -15.35 -11.60 14.62
CA ILE A 116 -16.49 -12.51 14.61
C ILE A 116 -17.41 -12.30 13.40
N ASP A 117 -17.41 -11.10 12.84
CA ASP A 117 -18.12 -10.78 11.61
C ASP A 117 -17.54 -11.52 10.41
N LEU A 118 -16.22 -11.73 10.33
CA LEU A 118 -15.57 -12.55 9.32
C LEU A 118 -15.86 -14.04 9.53
N VAL A 119 -15.80 -14.53 10.76
CA VAL A 119 -16.17 -15.91 11.11
C VAL A 119 -17.59 -16.20 10.63
N LYS A 120 -18.55 -15.33 10.95
CA LYS A 120 -19.96 -15.48 10.55
C LYS A 120 -20.13 -15.34 9.03
N LYS A 121 -19.39 -14.43 8.37
CA LYS A 121 -19.38 -14.28 6.91
C LYS A 121 -18.89 -15.54 6.19
N ASN A 122 -17.88 -16.22 6.74
CA ASN A 122 -17.37 -17.48 6.22
C ASN A 122 -18.33 -18.65 6.49
N GLY A 123 -19.36 -18.44 7.31
CA GLY A 123 -20.34 -19.44 7.71
C GLY A 123 -19.81 -20.38 8.79
N ASP A 124 -18.70 -20.05 9.41
CA ASP A 124 -18.13 -20.77 10.55
C ASP A 124 -18.85 -20.39 11.83
N SER A 125 -18.79 -21.25 12.86
CA SER A 125 -19.38 -20.98 14.15
C SER A 125 -18.47 -21.42 15.30
N ILE A 126 -18.43 -20.60 16.35
CA ILE A 126 -17.70 -20.86 17.58
C ILE A 126 -18.71 -21.02 18.71
N ASN A 127 -18.61 -22.11 19.45
CA ASN A 127 -19.41 -22.30 20.67
C ASN A 127 -18.71 -21.58 21.83
N ILE A 128 -19.17 -20.37 22.14
CA ILE A 128 -18.58 -19.48 23.15
C ILE A 128 -18.70 -20.06 24.56
N ASP A 129 -19.84 -20.65 24.89
CA ASP A 129 -20.08 -21.20 26.24
C ASP A 129 -19.17 -22.41 26.51
N GLU A 130 -19.04 -23.30 25.53
CA GLU A 130 -18.13 -24.44 25.62
C GLU A 130 -16.66 -24.01 25.67
N LEU A 131 -16.27 -23.00 24.86
CA LEU A 131 -14.93 -22.45 24.89
C LEU A 131 -14.62 -21.81 26.26
N SER A 132 -15.58 -21.05 26.82
CA SER A 132 -15.47 -20.46 28.15
C SER A 132 -15.29 -21.52 29.25
N ARG A 133 -16.03 -22.60 29.14
CA ARG A 133 -15.95 -23.73 30.09
C ARG A 133 -14.60 -24.43 30.02
N GLN A 134 -14.10 -24.67 28.82
CA GLN A 134 -12.81 -25.35 28.61
C GLN A 134 -11.61 -24.49 29.01
N LEU A 135 -11.65 -23.17 28.73
CA LEU A 135 -10.58 -22.26 29.13
C LEU A 135 -10.62 -21.85 30.62
N GLY A 136 -11.72 -22.10 31.31
CA GLY A 136 -11.90 -21.71 32.72
C GLY A 136 -12.01 -20.19 32.91
N CYS A 137 -12.35 -19.43 31.89
CA CYS A 137 -12.44 -17.97 31.90
C CYS A 137 -13.60 -17.46 31.04
N LYS A 138 -14.00 -16.21 31.23
CA LYS A 138 -15.08 -15.59 30.46
C LYS A 138 -14.61 -15.36 29.03
N VAL A 139 -15.43 -15.84 28.08
CA VAL A 139 -15.17 -15.61 26.61
C VAL A 139 -16.32 -14.77 26.05
N MET A 140 -15.99 -13.83 25.16
CA MET A 140 -16.96 -12.91 24.55
C MET A 140 -16.65 -12.71 23.06
N GLU A 141 -17.71 -12.52 22.26
CA GLU A 141 -17.59 -12.16 20.85
C GLU A 141 -17.46 -10.65 20.69
N ILE A 142 -16.50 -10.18 19.89
CA ILE A 142 -16.38 -8.76 19.55
C ILE A 142 -16.07 -8.56 18.05
N SER A 143 -16.33 -7.35 17.56
CA SER A 143 -15.76 -6.85 16.32
C SER A 143 -15.19 -5.45 16.58
N ALA A 144 -13.88 -5.37 16.71
CA ALA A 144 -13.18 -4.11 16.98
C ALA A 144 -13.40 -3.10 15.83
N LEU A 145 -13.47 -3.58 14.59
CA LEU A 145 -13.73 -2.75 13.41
C LEU A 145 -15.16 -2.18 13.40
N LYS A 146 -16.16 -2.98 13.78
CA LYS A 146 -17.58 -2.55 13.82
C LYS A 146 -17.98 -1.90 15.14
N GLY A 147 -17.12 -1.92 16.14
CA GLY A 147 -17.39 -1.34 17.45
C GLY A 147 -18.36 -2.15 18.31
N THR A 148 -18.64 -3.43 17.98
CA THR A 148 -19.59 -4.28 18.71
C THR A 148 -18.90 -5.11 19.78
N GLY A 149 -19.52 -5.22 20.99
CA GLY A 149 -19.03 -6.04 22.10
C GLY A 149 -17.81 -5.48 22.84
N ILE A 150 -17.30 -4.30 22.44
CA ILE A 150 -16.04 -3.74 22.96
C ILE A 150 -16.17 -3.32 24.43
N MET A 151 -17.21 -2.53 24.74
CA MET A 151 -17.41 -2.04 26.11
C MET A 151 -17.84 -3.17 27.06
N GLU A 152 -18.63 -4.09 26.56
CA GLU A 152 -19.05 -5.29 27.32
C GLU A 152 -17.84 -6.15 27.69
N ALA A 153 -16.84 -6.28 26.78
CA ALA A 153 -15.60 -7.01 27.08
C ALA A 153 -14.75 -6.27 28.13
N ALA A 154 -14.69 -4.93 28.09
CA ALA A 154 -13.99 -4.14 29.10
C ALA A 154 -14.69 -4.21 30.45
N GLU A 155 -16.01 -4.13 30.49
CA GLU A 155 -16.79 -4.28 31.73
C GLU A 155 -16.64 -5.68 32.34
N ALA A 156 -16.58 -6.72 31.49
CA ALA A 156 -16.28 -8.08 31.93
C ALA A 156 -14.89 -8.18 32.60
N ALA A 157 -13.88 -7.50 32.00
CA ALA A 157 -12.53 -7.45 32.58
C ALA A 157 -12.48 -6.67 33.90
N ILE A 158 -13.20 -5.55 34.03
CA ILE A 158 -13.35 -4.81 35.31
C ILE A 158 -13.98 -5.70 36.37
N LYS A 159 -15.05 -6.42 36.02
CA LYS A 159 -15.72 -7.34 36.95
C LYS A 159 -14.78 -8.50 37.34
N ALA A 160 -13.98 -9.01 36.41
CA ALA A 160 -13.00 -10.05 36.68
C ALA A 160 -11.90 -9.57 37.64
N ALA A 161 -11.44 -8.33 37.54
CA ALA A 161 -10.46 -7.72 38.44
C ALA A 161 -10.87 -7.72 39.92
N GLY A 162 -12.18 -7.68 40.20
CA GLY A 162 -12.73 -7.75 41.57
C GLY A 162 -13.16 -9.15 42.02
N SER A 163 -12.90 -10.18 41.23
CA SER A 163 -13.40 -11.55 41.48
C SER A 163 -12.27 -12.59 41.55
N THR A 164 -12.65 -13.85 41.65
CA THR A 164 -11.76 -15.00 41.79
C THR A 164 -10.76 -15.15 40.63
N LYS A 165 -9.60 -15.67 40.97
CA LYS A 165 -8.46 -16.02 40.08
C LYS A 165 -8.92 -16.91 38.91
N THR A 166 -8.29 -16.79 37.77
CA THR A 166 -8.42 -17.79 36.67
C THR A 166 -7.64 -19.04 37.05
N ILE A 167 -8.33 -20.18 37.04
CA ILE A 167 -7.71 -21.48 37.30
C ILE A 167 -7.51 -22.13 35.91
N PRO A 168 -6.26 -22.49 35.50
CA PRO A 168 -6.04 -23.18 34.27
C PRO A 168 -6.73 -24.53 34.27
N MET A 169 -7.53 -24.81 33.25
CA MET A 169 -8.24 -26.08 33.07
C MET A 169 -7.41 -27.15 32.36
N HIS A 170 -6.23 -26.75 31.87
CA HIS A 170 -5.29 -27.64 31.23
C HIS A 170 -4.55 -28.52 32.25
N SER A 171 -4.59 -29.83 32.03
CA SER A 171 -3.75 -30.81 32.73
C SER A 171 -2.84 -31.47 31.72
N PHE A 172 -1.55 -31.51 32.05
CA PHE A 172 -0.55 -32.19 31.23
C PHE A 172 -0.62 -33.71 31.37
N ASN A 173 0.18 -34.44 30.59
CA ASN A 173 0.35 -35.87 30.78
C ASN A 173 0.71 -36.20 32.24
N GLY A 174 0.26 -37.34 32.76
CA GLY A 174 0.44 -37.69 34.16
C GLY A 174 1.85 -37.66 34.71
N VAL A 175 2.86 -38.02 33.87
CA VAL A 175 4.28 -37.91 34.25
C VAL A 175 4.74 -36.47 34.36
N VAL A 176 4.29 -35.60 33.46
CA VAL A 176 4.58 -34.18 33.48
C VAL A 176 3.91 -33.48 34.69
N GLU A 177 2.61 -33.81 34.95
CA GLU A 177 1.90 -33.28 36.10
C GLU A 177 2.56 -33.69 37.42
N HIS A 178 3.03 -34.93 37.51
CA HIS A 178 3.76 -35.42 38.69
C HIS A 178 5.06 -34.62 38.91
N ALA A 179 5.84 -34.41 37.85
CA ALA A 179 7.04 -33.61 37.96
C ALA A 179 6.76 -32.13 38.31
N ILE A 180 5.70 -31.52 37.71
CA ILE A 180 5.29 -30.16 38.05
C ILE A 180 4.86 -30.05 39.49
N ALA A 181 4.06 -30.99 40.00
CA ALA A 181 3.60 -31.00 41.42
C ALA A 181 4.81 -31.13 42.38
N HIS A 182 5.80 -31.97 42.08
CA HIS A 182 7.04 -32.05 42.85
C HIS A 182 7.82 -30.74 42.85
N ILE A 183 7.88 -30.08 41.70
CA ILE A 183 8.54 -28.75 41.57
C ILE A 183 7.77 -27.69 42.38
N GLU A 184 6.43 -27.70 42.36
CA GLU A 184 5.61 -26.79 43.17
C GLU A 184 5.92 -26.94 44.65
N GLU A 185 5.98 -28.17 45.15
CA GLU A 185 6.28 -28.47 46.55
C GLU A 185 7.73 -28.17 46.96
N ALA A 186 8.70 -28.55 46.08
CA ALA A 186 10.11 -28.46 46.46
C ALA A 186 10.72 -27.07 46.27
N ALA A 187 10.30 -26.32 45.27
CA ALA A 187 10.96 -25.10 44.89
C ALA A 187 10.15 -23.82 45.06
N VAL A 188 8.80 -23.87 44.97
CA VAL A 188 7.97 -22.65 44.91
C VAL A 188 6.79 -22.65 45.90
N HIS A 189 6.68 -23.61 46.82
CA HIS A 189 5.62 -23.69 47.79
C HIS A 189 5.49 -22.44 48.69
N ASN A 190 6.55 -21.66 48.86
CA ASN A 190 6.56 -20.41 49.63
C ASN A 190 5.98 -19.22 48.86
N MET A 191 5.70 -19.39 47.58
CA MET A 191 5.10 -18.37 46.72
C MET A 191 3.58 -18.38 46.85
N PRO A 192 2.91 -17.28 46.45
CA PRO A 192 1.43 -17.29 46.37
C PRO A 192 0.94 -18.44 45.51
N GLU A 193 -0.06 -19.18 45.96
CA GLU A 193 -0.58 -20.39 45.32
C GLU A 193 -0.89 -20.19 43.85
N GLU A 194 -1.43 -19.01 43.48
CA GLU A 194 -1.76 -18.64 42.12
C GLU A 194 -0.55 -18.49 41.16
N GLN A 195 0.67 -18.41 41.72
CA GLN A 195 1.88 -18.25 40.94
C GLN A 195 2.68 -19.56 40.79
N GLN A 196 2.46 -20.48 41.74
CA GLN A 196 3.27 -21.71 41.85
C GLN A 196 3.29 -22.50 40.54
N ARG A 197 2.11 -22.71 39.92
CA ARG A 197 2.00 -23.48 38.69
C ARG A 197 2.80 -22.90 37.52
N TRP A 198 2.69 -21.58 37.31
CA TRP A 198 3.45 -20.94 36.24
C TRP A 198 4.97 -21.06 36.44
N TYR A 199 5.44 -20.83 37.67
CA TYR A 199 6.84 -20.97 38.00
C TYR A 199 7.32 -22.42 37.89
N ALA A 200 6.52 -23.38 38.32
CA ALA A 200 6.83 -24.79 38.24
C ALA A 200 6.97 -25.26 36.76
N ILE A 201 6.05 -24.82 35.89
CA ILE A 201 6.16 -25.10 34.45
C ILE A 201 7.44 -24.49 33.86
N LYS A 202 7.80 -23.25 34.25
CA LYS A 202 9.02 -22.60 33.77
C LYS A 202 10.31 -23.25 34.29
N ILE A 203 10.29 -23.76 35.51
CA ILE A 203 11.39 -24.56 36.05
C ILE A 203 11.49 -25.90 35.29
N PHE A 204 10.37 -26.55 35.02
CA PHE A 204 10.35 -27.78 34.20
C PHE A 204 10.92 -27.55 32.80
N GLU A 205 10.59 -26.42 32.14
CA GLU A 205 11.15 -26.00 30.86
C GLU A 205 12.63 -25.54 30.95
N ARG A 206 13.23 -25.51 32.14
CA ARG A 206 14.61 -24.99 32.42
C ARG A 206 14.80 -23.55 31.96
N ASP A 207 13.79 -22.66 32.16
CA ASP A 207 13.90 -21.25 31.76
C ASP A 207 14.98 -20.54 32.59
N ASP A 208 16.13 -20.25 31.97
CA ASP A 208 17.29 -19.63 32.64
C ASP A 208 16.98 -18.30 33.32
N LYS A 209 16.05 -17.49 32.73
CA LYS A 209 15.70 -16.17 33.27
C LYS A 209 14.80 -16.30 34.51
N VAL A 210 14.04 -17.38 34.63
CA VAL A 210 13.27 -17.69 35.83
C VAL A 210 14.17 -18.29 36.89
N LEU A 211 14.99 -19.26 36.52
CA LEU A 211 15.95 -19.89 37.44
C LEU A 211 16.90 -18.86 38.05
N ALA A 212 17.40 -17.90 37.27
CA ALA A 212 18.27 -16.83 37.75
C ALA A 212 17.62 -15.86 38.76
N LYS A 213 16.28 -15.79 38.78
CA LYS A 213 15.49 -14.93 39.71
C LYS A 213 15.08 -15.66 40.98
N LEU A 214 15.08 -16.97 40.95
CA LEU A 214 14.69 -17.80 42.09
C LEU A 214 15.96 -18.29 42.80
N ASP A 215 16.03 -18.04 44.11
CA ASP A 215 17.13 -18.52 44.96
C ASP A 215 16.84 -19.97 45.41
N ILE A 216 16.93 -20.91 44.44
CA ILE A 216 16.67 -22.32 44.69
C ILE A 216 18.00 -23.02 45.08
N PRO A 217 18.04 -23.72 46.24
CA PRO A 217 19.22 -24.45 46.64
C PRO A 217 19.60 -25.54 45.63
N GLN A 218 20.92 -25.75 45.38
CA GLN A 218 21.42 -26.66 44.39
C GLN A 218 20.93 -28.11 44.58
N ASN A 219 20.82 -28.57 45.82
CA ASN A 219 20.29 -29.90 46.13
C ASN A 219 18.82 -30.07 45.72
N VAL A 220 18.04 -29.00 45.71
CA VAL A 220 16.62 -29.02 45.24
C VAL A 220 16.64 -29.06 43.74
N ILE A 221 17.48 -28.28 43.07
CA ILE A 221 17.65 -28.31 41.60
C ILE A 221 18.06 -29.72 41.14
N ASP A 222 19.03 -30.35 41.78
CA ASP A 222 19.51 -31.70 41.48
C ASP A 222 18.40 -32.78 41.68
N HIS A 223 17.47 -32.53 42.61
CA HIS A 223 16.31 -33.40 42.83
C HIS A 223 15.27 -33.26 41.71
N ILE A 224 14.89 -32.04 41.43
CA ILE A 224 13.91 -31.68 40.39
C ILE A 224 14.41 -32.15 39.00
N GLU A 225 15.68 -32.01 38.73
CA GLU A 225 16.28 -32.40 37.45
C GLU A 225 16.12 -33.90 37.17
N LYS A 226 16.11 -34.75 38.19
CA LYS A 226 15.82 -36.19 37.99
C LYS A 226 14.39 -36.47 37.56
N ASP A 227 13.42 -35.70 38.06
CA ASP A 227 12.02 -35.85 37.69
C ASP A 227 11.81 -35.35 36.25
N ILE A 228 12.46 -34.23 35.89
CA ILE A 228 12.43 -33.71 34.51
C ILE A 228 13.04 -34.74 33.54
N GLN A 229 14.23 -35.28 33.84
CA GLN A 229 14.89 -36.28 32.99
C GLN A 229 14.07 -37.57 32.89
N ALA A 230 13.35 -37.95 33.96
CA ALA A 230 12.45 -39.09 33.90
C ALA A 230 11.28 -38.87 32.91
N ALA A 231 10.71 -37.68 32.92
CA ALA A 231 9.65 -37.28 31.99
C ALA A 231 10.18 -37.20 30.55
N GLU A 232 11.34 -36.60 30.30
CA GLU A 232 12.00 -36.52 29.00
C GLU A 232 12.29 -37.93 28.42
N LYS A 233 12.78 -38.84 29.26
CA LYS A 233 13.05 -40.20 28.84
C LYS A 233 11.79 -40.99 28.51
N GLU A 234 10.70 -40.77 29.25
CA GLU A 234 9.42 -41.48 29.01
C GLU A 234 8.74 -40.95 27.75
N LEU A 235 8.80 -39.66 27.49
CA LEU A 235 8.13 -39.03 26.35
C LEU A 235 9.04 -38.86 25.11
N ASP A 236 10.31 -39.24 25.21
CA ASP A 236 11.34 -39.23 24.13
C ASP A 236 11.47 -37.85 23.49
N ASP A 237 11.40 -36.76 24.31
CA ASP A 237 11.52 -35.37 23.84
C ASP A 237 12.11 -34.49 24.96
N ASP A 238 12.56 -33.27 24.63
CA ASP A 238 13.05 -32.31 25.63
C ASP A 238 11.87 -31.62 26.36
N ALA A 239 12.15 -31.10 27.56
CA ALA A 239 11.14 -30.56 28.46
C ALA A 239 10.33 -29.40 27.85
N GLU A 240 10.94 -28.50 27.07
CA GLU A 240 10.27 -27.38 26.41
C GLU A 240 9.34 -27.89 25.29
N SER A 241 9.81 -28.82 24.48
CA SER A 241 9.03 -29.48 23.42
C SER A 241 7.84 -30.26 23.99
N ILE A 242 8.03 -30.99 25.08
CA ILE A 242 6.97 -31.72 25.79
C ILE A 242 5.84 -30.77 26.18
N ILE A 243 6.13 -29.70 26.92
CA ILE A 243 5.13 -28.72 27.35
C ILE A 243 4.43 -28.06 26.17
N THR A 244 5.19 -27.73 25.12
CA THR A 244 4.65 -27.14 23.90
C THR A 244 3.69 -28.08 23.19
N ASN A 245 4.07 -29.35 23.02
CA ASN A 245 3.26 -30.37 22.38
C ASN A 245 1.96 -30.65 23.16
N GLU A 246 2.05 -30.78 24.48
CA GLU A 246 0.89 -30.96 25.35
C GLU A 246 -0.12 -29.81 25.26
N ARG A 247 0.37 -28.55 25.21
CA ARG A 247 -0.50 -27.38 24.96
C ARG A 247 -1.19 -27.47 23.60
N TYR A 248 -0.50 -27.87 22.54
CA TYR A 248 -1.13 -28.04 21.21
C TYR A 248 -2.14 -29.18 21.18
N ILE A 249 -1.90 -30.30 21.87
CA ILE A 249 -2.86 -31.39 22.00
C ILE A 249 -4.14 -30.89 22.69
N TYR A 250 -4.01 -30.13 23.78
CA TYR A 250 -5.13 -29.53 24.48
C TYR A 250 -5.90 -28.54 23.59
N ILE A 251 -5.21 -27.62 22.91
CA ILE A 251 -5.80 -26.66 21.97
C ILE A 251 -6.55 -27.38 20.85
N ALA A 252 -5.98 -28.43 20.27
CA ALA A 252 -6.63 -29.22 19.23
C ALA A 252 -7.94 -29.86 19.74
N SER A 253 -7.97 -30.32 21.00
CA SER A 253 -9.18 -30.84 21.62
C SER A 253 -10.28 -29.77 21.79
N ILE A 254 -9.89 -28.55 22.21
CA ILE A 254 -10.79 -27.39 22.30
C ILE A 254 -11.37 -27.05 20.94
N ILE A 255 -10.51 -26.90 19.92
CA ILE A 255 -10.94 -26.55 18.55
C ILE A 255 -11.94 -27.60 18.02
N LYS A 256 -11.66 -28.87 18.25
CA LYS A 256 -12.55 -29.95 17.81
C LYS A 256 -13.94 -29.88 18.43
N SER A 257 -14.04 -29.44 19.70
CA SER A 257 -15.32 -29.36 20.45
C SER A 257 -16.06 -28.03 20.22
N CYS A 258 -15.31 -26.90 20.08
CA CYS A 258 -15.89 -25.56 20.08
C CYS A 258 -16.05 -24.95 18.68
N TYR A 259 -15.25 -25.35 17.69
CA TYR A 259 -15.21 -24.71 16.38
C TYR A 259 -15.76 -25.59 15.25
N LYS A 260 -16.78 -25.08 14.55
CA LYS A 260 -17.38 -25.76 13.41
C LYS A 260 -17.13 -24.96 12.13
N LYS A 261 -16.27 -25.49 11.25
CA LYS A 261 -16.07 -24.97 9.89
C LYS A 261 -17.19 -25.48 8.97
N LYS A 262 -17.92 -24.56 8.32
CA LYS A 262 -18.95 -24.91 7.34
C LYS A 262 -18.37 -25.52 6.06
N ASN A 263 -17.22 -25.04 5.64
CA ASN A 263 -16.57 -25.42 4.38
C ASN A 263 -15.32 -26.29 4.62
N LYS A 264 -15.42 -27.38 5.37
CA LYS A 264 -14.33 -28.36 5.48
C LYS A 264 -13.96 -28.89 4.09
N GLY A 265 -12.77 -28.54 3.60
CA GLY A 265 -12.21 -29.06 2.35
C GLY A 265 -12.63 -28.36 1.07
N LYS A 266 -13.45 -27.31 1.08
CA LYS A 266 -13.69 -26.47 -0.10
C LYS A 266 -12.70 -25.31 -0.13
N LEU A 267 -11.84 -25.28 -1.14
CA LEU A 267 -10.97 -24.15 -1.41
C LEU A 267 -11.82 -22.88 -1.63
N THR A 268 -11.47 -21.79 -0.96
CA THR A 268 -12.06 -20.48 -1.24
C THR A 268 -11.71 -20.03 -2.67
N THR A 269 -12.37 -19.02 -3.19
CA THR A 269 -12.00 -18.46 -4.50
C THR A 269 -10.57 -17.94 -4.49
N SER A 270 -10.14 -17.34 -3.38
CA SER A 270 -8.75 -16.90 -3.17
C SER A 270 -7.77 -18.07 -3.23
N ASP A 271 -8.03 -19.15 -2.49
CA ASP A 271 -7.17 -20.35 -2.50
C ASP A 271 -7.05 -20.98 -3.89
N LYS A 272 -8.13 -20.91 -4.71
CA LYS A 272 -8.09 -21.41 -6.09
C LYS A 272 -7.23 -20.52 -6.98
N ILE A 273 -7.33 -19.21 -6.82
CA ILE A 273 -6.49 -18.23 -7.54
C ILE A 273 -5.04 -18.44 -7.13
N ASP A 274 -4.76 -18.51 -5.83
CA ASP A 274 -3.42 -18.74 -5.30
C ASP A 274 -2.81 -20.02 -5.85
N LYS A 275 -3.58 -21.10 -5.87
CA LYS A 275 -3.12 -22.38 -6.42
C LYS A 275 -2.74 -22.31 -7.90
N VAL A 276 -3.38 -21.43 -8.67
CA VAL A 276 -3.06 -21.22 -10.10
C VAL A 276 -1.84 -20.30 -10.24
N VAL A 277 -1.86 -19.18 -9.53
CA VAL A 277 -0.81 -18.13 -9.63
C VAL A 277 0.53 -18.62 -9.05
N THR A 278 0.49 -19.37 -7.95
CA THR A 278 1.69 -19.92 -7.31
C THR A 278 2.13 -21.28 -7.88
N ASN A 279 1.45 -21.77 -8.91
CA ASN A 279 1.83 -23.04 -9.55
C ASN A 279 3.22 -22.90 -10.18
N ARG A 280 4.11 -23.86 -9.89
CA ARG A 280 5.51 -23.88 -10.34
C ARG A 280 5.69 -23.71 -11.85
N TRP A 281 4.76 -24.24 -12.64
CA TRP A 281 4.83 -24.20 -14.12
C TRP A 281 4.00 -23.06 -14.72
N LEU A 282 2.88 -22.68 -14.08
CA LEU A 282 1.99 -21.62 -14.58
C LEU A 282 2.39 -20.24 -14.07
N GLY A 283 3.04 -20.14 -12.93
CA GLY A 283 3.40 -18.86 -12.32
C GLY A 283 4.28 -17.98 -13.23
N LEU A 284 5.32 -18.54 -13.85
CA LEU A 284 6.21 -17.81 -14.77
C LEU A 284 5.48 -17.28 -16.02
N PRO A 285 4.70 -18.11 -16.77
CA PRO A 285 3.90 -17.59 -17.89
C PRO A 285 2.88 -16.52 -17.47
N ILE A 286 2.18 -16.72 -16.34
CA ILE A 286 1.22 -15.73 -15.81
C ILE A 286 1.92 -14.42 -15.49
N PHE A 287 3.06 -14.49 -14.79
CA PHE A 287 3.88 -13.31 -14.50
C PHE A 287 4.30 -12.58 -15.77
N ALA A 288 4.80 -13.32 -16.78
CA ALA A 288 5.23 -12.72 -18.05
C ALA A 288 4.06 -12.00 -18.77
N VAL A 289 2.86 -12.60 -18.79
CA VAL A 289 1.68 -11.97 -19.39
C VAL A 289 1.25 -10.71 -18.62
N ILE A 290 1.23 -10.78 -17.28
CA ILE A 290 0.87 -9.63 -16.46
C ILE A 290 1.88 -8.49 -16.64
N MET A 291 3.17 -8.78 -16.61
CA MET A 291 4.23 -7.77 -16.82
C MET A 291 4.19 -7.19 -18.24
N PHE A 292 3.89 -8.03 -19.24
CA PHE A 292 3.68 -7.52 -20.59
C PHE A 292 2.49 -6.56 -20.67
N LEU A 293 1.36 -6.89 -20.04
CA LEU A 293 0.18 -6.00 -20.01
C LEU A 293 0.48 -4.69 -19.27
N VAL A 294 1.15 -4.75 -18.15
CA VAL A 294 1.56 -3.55 -17.39
C VAL A 294 2.46 -2.66 -18.24
N TYR A 295 3.47 -3.27 -18.88
CA TYR A 295 4.39 -2.54 -19.75
C TYR A 295 3.67 -1.95 -20.97
N TYR A 296 2.79 -2.73 -21.63
CA TYR A 296 2.03 -2.29 -22.77
C TYR A 296 1.12 -1.09 -22.43
N ILE A 297 0.38 -1.17 -21.32
CA ILE A 297 -0.47 -0.07 -20.87
C ILE A 297 0.35 1.18 -20.52
N SER A 298 1.48 0.98 -19.84
CA SER A 298 2.32 2.10 -19.40
C SER A 298 3.09 2.74 -20.56
N MET A 299 3.54 1.95 -21.54
CA MET A 299 4.46 2.44 -22.59
C MET A 299 3.79 2.69 -23.92
N GLN A 300 2.65 2.04 -24.23
CA GLN A 300 2.02 2.12 -25.55
C GLN A 300 0.62 2.73 -25.57
N THR A 301 0.02 2.98 -24.40
CA THR A 301 -1.34 3.51 -24.35
C THR A 301 -1.45 4.71 -23.41
N VAL A 302 -1.85 4.46 -22.17
CA VAL A 302 -2.10 5.53 -21.19
C VAL A 302 -0.84 6.33 -20.87
N GLY A 303 0.31 5.64 -20.78
CA GLY A 303 1.57 6.31 -20.47
C GLY A 303 2.04 7.22 -21.61
N THR A 304 1.94 6.76 -22.87
CA THR A 304 2.27 7.58 -24.05
C THR A 304 1.36 8.80 -24.11
N ALA A 305 0.03 8.62 -24.09
CA ALA A 305 -0.90 9.75 -24.11
C ALA A 305 -0.66 10.78 -22.99
N ALA A 306 -0.26 10.32 -21.81
CA ALA A 306 0.07 11.22 -20.70
C ALA A 306 1.42 11.93 -20.90
N THR A 307 2.36 11.27 -21.56
CA THR A 307 3.68 11.85 -21.90
C THR A 307 3.55 12.89 -23.02
N ASP A 308 2.79 12.57 -24.08
CA ASP A 308 2.52 13.48 -25.19
C ASP A 308 1.81 14.75 -24.66
N TRP A 309 0.79 14.57 -23.81
CA TRP A 309 0.17 15.73 -23.16
C TRP A 309 1.15 16.56 -22.32
N ALA A 310 2.12 15.92 -21.65
CA ALA A 310 3.10 16.65 -20.86
C ALA A 310 4.12 17.37 -21.75
N ASN A 311 4.58 16.75 -22.82
CA ASN A 311 5.57 17.33 -23.73
C ASN A 311 4.94 18.43 -24.57
N ASP A 312 3.87 18.15 -25.29
CA ASP A 312 3.29 19.08 -26.27
C ASP A 312 2.41 20.14 -25.61
N GLY A 313 1.70 19.71 -24.53
CA GLY A 313 0.82 20.61 -23.79
C GLY A 313 1.54 21.40 -22.71
N LEU A 314 2.03 20.72 -21.66
CA LEU A 314 2.56 21.39 -20.46
C LEU A 314 3.91 22.06 -20.71
N PHE A 315 4.83 21.37 -21.42
CA PHE A 315 6.18 21.82 -21.73
C PHE A 315 6.36 22.26 -23.19
N GLY A 316 5.32 22.13 -24.02
CA GLY A 316 5.24 22.66 -25.39
C GLY A 316 4.36 23.93 -25.44
N ASP A 317 3.61 24.07 -26.53
CA ASP A 317 2.83 25.28 -26.83
C ASP A 317 1.58 25.45 -25.97
N GLY A 318 0.97 24.32 -25.54
CA GLY A 318 -0.23 24.34 -24.72
C GLY A 318 -1.23 23.24 -25.11
N TRP A 319 -2.41 23.30 -24.50
CA TRP A 319 -3.46 22.30 -24.75
C TRP A 319 -4.87 22.86 -24.62
N HIS A 320 -5.83 22.20 -25.25
CA HIS A 320 -7.24 22.52 -25.10
C HIS A 320 -7.79 21.94 -23.80
N LEU A 321 -8.29 22.80 -22.90
CA LEU A 321 -8.86 22.38 -21.62
C LEU A 321 -10.10 21.50 -21.86
N PHE A 322 -10.07 20.28 -21.28
CA PHE A 322 -11.09 19.25 -21.50
C PHE A 322 -11.31 18.85 -22.97
N GLY A 323 -10.36 19.10 -23.87
CA GLY A 323 -10.47 18.81 -25.28
C GLY A 323 -11.39 19.76 -26.05
N ILE A 324 -11.83 20.87 -25.44
CA ILE A 324 -12.74 21.82 -26.08
C ILE A 324 -11.96 22.63 -27.12
N GLY A 325 -12.22 22.38 -28.40
CA GLY A 325 -11.56 23.03 -29.52
C GLY A 325 -10.55 22.13 -30.25
N SER A 326 -10.08 21.01 -29.65
CA SER A 326 -9.05 20.17 -30.24
C SER A 326 -9.43 19.57 -31.60
N SER A 327 -10.68 19.16 -31.79
CA SER A 327 -11.15 18.62 -33.09
C SER A 327 -11.18 19.68 -34.19
N GLN A 328 -11.49 20.92 -33.84
CA GLN A 328 -11.52 22.03 -34.77
C GLN A 328 -10.10 22.47 -35.18
N ALA A 329 -9.18 22.48 -34.21
CA ALA A 329 -7.76 22.72 -34.48
C ALA A 329 -7.17 21.63 -35.38
N ALA A 330 -7.44 20.35 -35.10
CA ALA A 330 -6.97 19.25 -35.92
C ALA A 330 -7.55 19.26 -37.34
N GLU A 331 -8.85 19.65 -37.52
CA GLU A 331 -9.45 19.81 -38.83
C GLU A 331 -8.83 20.99 -39.62
N ALA A 332 -8.46 22.04 -38.90
CA ALA A 332 -7.75 23.17 -39.48
C ALA A 332 -6.32 22.77 -39.94
N GLU A 333 -5.61 22.05 -39.08
CA GLU A 333 -4.28 21.53 -39.41
C GLU A 333 -4.31 20.61 -40.65
N GLU A 334 -5.26 19.64 -40.68
CA GLU A 334 -5.44 18.78 -41.85
C GLU A 334 -5.77 19.56 -43.13
N THR A 335 -6.51 20.67 -43.00
CA THR A 335 -6.96 21.46 -44.16
C THR A 335 -5.86 22.39 -44.69
N TYR A 336 -5.04 22.91 -43.82
CA TYR A 336 -4.19 24.04 -44.11
C TYR A 336 -2.68 23.80 -43.95
N GLY A 337 -2.29 22.84 -43.08
CA GLY A 337 -0.89 22.65 -42.63
C GLY A 337 0.12 22.47 -43.75
N ASP A 338 -0.28 21.84 -44.84
CA ASP A 338 0.63 21.57 -45.98
C ASP A 338 0.67 22.72 -47.03
N SER A 339 -0.05 23.80 -46.84
CA SER A 339 -0.20 24.84 -47.88
C SER A 339 1.11 25.51 -48.22
N ASP A 340 1.98 25.75 -47.27
CA ASP A 340 3.29 26.38 -47.51
C ASP A 340 4.25 25.46 -48.21
N ALA A 341 4.33 24.18 -47.80
CA ALA A 341 5.19 23.19 -48.46
C ALA A 341 4.77 22.95 -49.92
N ILE A 342 3.45 22.99 -50.20
CA ILE A 342 2.93 22.91 -51.56
C ILE A 342 3.36 24.15 -52.38
N ILE A 343 3.17 25.35 -51.86
CA ILE A 343 3.55 26.61 -52.52
C ILE A 343 5.07 26.61 -52.81
N GLU A 344 5.87 26.26 -51.83
CA GLU A 344 7.32 26.21 -51.93
C GLU A 344 7.75 25.20 -53.01
N ALA A 345 7.20 23.98 -53.04
CA ALA A 345 7.52 22.97 -54.00
C ALA A 345 7.17 23.40 -55.44
N PHE A 346 6.01 24.03 -55.64
CA PHE A 346 5.64 24.57 -56.95
C PHE A 346 6.51 25.78 -57.37
N ASN A 347 6.86 26.66 -56.42
CA ASN A 347 7.74 27.77 -56.67
C ASN A 347 9.14 27.32 -57.08
N ALA A 348 9.68 26.28 -56.42
CA ALA A 348 10.99 25.72 -56.74
C ALA A 348 11.06 25.15 -58.19
N GLN A 349 9.92 24.64 -58.70
CA GLN A 349 9.89 24.02 -60.03
C GLN A 349 9.43 24.95 -61.17
N TYR A 350 8.49 25.86 -60.89
CA TYR A 350 7.82 26.71 -61.90
C TYR A 350 7.89 28.19 -61.62
N GLY A 351 8.33 28.59 -60.42
CA GLY A 351 8.43 29.99 -60.03
C GLY A 351 9.81 30.59 -60.23
N ASN A 352 10.08 31.62 -59.48
CA ASN A 352 11.36 32.38 -59.52
C ASN A 352 11.68 32.98 -58.15
N ASP A 353 12.88 33.54 -57.99
CA ASP A 353 13.35 34.13 -56.73
C ASP A 353 12.51 35.34 -56.29
N ASP A 354 11.93 36.09 -57.19
CA ASP A 354 11.08 37.24 -56.88
C ASP A 354 9.76 36.80 -56.21
N ILE A 355 9.22 35.65 -56.65
CA ILE A 355 8.05 35.02 -56.02
C ILE A 355 8.43 34.51 -54.64
N ALA A 356 9.59 33.86 -54.51
CA ALA A 356 10.07 33.36 -53.21
C ALA A 356 10.23 34.52 -52.20
N GLU A 357 10.86 35.64 -52.61
CA GLU A 357 11.05 36.80 -51.77
C GLU A 357 9.69 37.48 -51.39
N ALA A 358 8.75 37.52 -52.32
CA ALA A 358 7.46 38.15 -52.13
C ALA A 358 6.54 37.39 -51.15
N VAL A 359 6.68 36.04 -51.02
CA VAL A 359 5.92 35.21 -50.10
C VAL A 359 6.64 34.96 -48.77
N ASP A 360 7.93 35.34 -48.65
CA ASP A 360 8.71 35.23 -47.42
C ASP A 360 8.27 36.28 -46.41
N LEU A 361 7.62 35.84 -45.32
CA LEU A 361 7.17 36.70 -44.23
C LEU A 361 8.29 37.39 -43.46
N GLU A 362 9.48 36.80 -43.43
CA GLU A 362 10.65 37.37 -42.76
C GLU A 362 11.35 38.42 -43.63
N SER A 363 10.97 38.53 -44.91
CA SER A 363 11.52 39.52 -45.81
C SER A 363 11.18 40.95 -45.35
N LYS A 364 12.19 41.82 -45.30
CA LYS A 364 11.99 43.25 -44.99
C LYS A 364 11.09 43.98 -45.95
N ASN A 365 10.90 43.43 -47.15
CA ASN A 365 10.09 44.01 -48.22
C ASN A 365 8.73 43.37 -48.36
N TYR A 366 8.37 42.47 -47.45
CA TYR A 366 7.10 41.77 -47.48
C TYR A 366 5.90 42.74 -47.50
N SER A 367 4.99 42.52 -48.39
CA SER A 367 3.68 43.16 -48.41
C SER A 367 2.61 42.17 -48.90
N GLU A 368 1.47 42.18 -48.27
CA GLU A 368 0.35 41.29 -48.59
C GLU A 368 -0.10 41.42 -50.05
N ASP A 369 -0.09 42.65 -50.62
CA ASP A 369 -0.44 42.88 -52.01
C ASP A 369 0.62 42.31 -52.99
N ALA A 370 1.91 42.34 -52.62
CA ALA A 370 2.97 41.76 -53.41
C ALA A 370 2.91 40.21 -53.35
N ALA A 371 2.68 39.63 -52.21
CA ALA A 371 2.50 38.20 -52.02
C ALA A 371 1.28 37.68 -52.81
N LYS A 372 0.15 38.38 -52.77
CA LYS A 372 -1.03 38.05 -53.61
C LYS A 372 -0.74 38.06 -55.07
N ALA A 373 0.01 39.07 -55.58
CA ALA A 373 0.39 39.16 -56.99
C ALA A 373 1.35 38.07 -57.38
N ALA A 374 2.34 37.75 -56.55
CA ALA A 374 3.32 36.73 -56.77
C ALA A 374 2.69 35.31 -56.80
N LEU A 375 1.75 35.02 -55.89
CA LEU A 375 1.01 33.76 -55.86
C LEU A 375 0.10 33.59 -57.08
N ALA A 376 -0.55 34.66 -57.52
CA ALA A 376 -1.32 34.63 -58.75
C ALA A 376 -0.44 34.41 -60.01
N GLU A 377 0.77 34.96 -60.02
CA GLU A 377 1.76 34.70 -61.03
C GLU A 377 2.24 33.25 -61.01
N LEU A 378 2.53 32.66 -59.85
CA LEU A 378 2.92 31.26 -59.68
C LEU A 378 1.85 30.31 -60.26
N VAL A 379 0.59 30.53 -59.93
CA VAL A 379 -0.53 29.74 -60.49
C VAL A 379 -0.59 29.85 -62.02
N ASN A 380 -0.33 31.05 -62.58
CA ASN A 380 -0.33 31.26 -64.04
C ASN A 380 0.88 30.63 -64.74
N LEU A 381 2.06 30.63 -64.10
CA LEU A 381 3.27 29.97 -64.62
C LEU A 381 3.19 28.46 -64.59
N THR A 382 2.43 27.91 -63.65
CA THR A 382 2.27 26.45 -63.49
C THR A 382 1.40 25.86 -64.60
N PRO A 383 1.89 24.86 -65.37
CA PRO A 383 1.12 24.15 -66.38
C PRO A 383 -0.11 23.43 -65.79
N SER A 384 -1.16 23.22 -66.59
CA SER A 384 -2.38 22.55 -66.14
C SER A 384 -2.21 21.05 -65.81
N ASP A 385 -1.16 20.45 -66.36
CA ASP A 385 -0.77 19.05 -66.17
C ASP A 385 0.44 18.89 -65.24
N ALA A 386 0.82 19.97 -64.55
CA ALA A 386 1.93 19.97 -63.60
C ALA A 386 1.65 19.02 -62.41
N SER A 387 2.69 18.29 -62.03
CA SER A 387 2.72 17.46 -60.85
C SER A 387 4.07 17.62 -60.15
N VAL A 388 4.07 17.90 -58.87
CA VAL A 388 5.28 18.05 -58.03
C VAL A 388 5.20 17.12 -56.83
N THR A 389 6.33 16.84 -56.24
CA THR A 389 6.42 16.19 -54.94
C THR A 389 6.79 17.25 -53.94
N TYR A 390 6.02 17.37 -52.86
CA TYR A 390 6.40 18.20 -51.71
C TYR A 390 6.81 17.33 -50.56
N SER A 391 7.58 17.88 -49.66
CA SER A 391 8.01 17.20 -48.43
C SER A 391 7.75 18.08 -47.24
N VAL A 392 7.22 17.46 -46.19
CA VAL A 392 7.04 18.08 -44.86
C VAL A 392 7.96 17.36 -43.88
N GLN A 393 8.73 18.11 -43.15
CA GLN A 393 9.54 17.58 -42.09
C GLN A 393 8.78 17.74 -40.77
N ASP A 394 8.57 16.63 -40.07
CA ASP A 394 8.03 16.64 -38.70
C ASP A 394 9.07 17.28 -37.77
N GLU A 395 8.70 18.29 -37.04
CA GLU A 395 9.61 19.08 -36.20
C GLU A 395 10.15 18.27 -35.01
N GLU A 396 9.39 17.28 -34.51
CA GLU A 396 9.79 16.47 -33.35
C GLU A 396 10.64 15.25 -33.74
N THR A 397 10.19 14.52 -34.77
CA THR A 397 10.84 13.26 -35.19
C THR A 397 11.92 13.47 -36.21
N LEU A 398 11.96 14.67 -36.85
CA LEU A 398 12.79 15.00 -38.00
C LEU A 398 12.58 14.05 -39.20
N GLU A 399 11.49 13.29 -39.19
CA GLU A 399 11.11 12.46 -40.35
C GLU A 399 10.58 13.31 -41.47
N ILE A 400 11.06 13.05 -42.68
CA ILE A 400 10.61 13.74 -43.89
C ILE A 400 9.56 12.87 -44.55
N THR A 401 8.34 13.37 -44.65
CA THR A 401 7.25 12.73 -45.39
C THR A 401 7.14 13.34 -46.77
N GLU A 402 7.30 12.54 -47.81
CA GLU A 402 7.16 12.98 -49.21
C GLU A 402 5.77 12.65 -49.73
N THR A 403 5.09 13.64 -50.29
CA THR A 403 3.78 13.48 -50.94
C THR A 403 3.95 13.68 -52.44
N PRO A 404 3.94 12.59 -53.23
CA PRO A 404 4.06 12.64 -54.68
C PRO A 404 2.76 13.02 -55.39
N ASP A 405 2.86 13.38 -56.67
CA ASP A 405 1.72 13.61 -57.56
C ASP A 405 0.75 14.76 -57.16
N THR A 406 1.27 15.76 -56.44
CA THR A 406 0.53 16.98 -56.09
C THR A 406 0.30 17.83 -57.34
N LYS A 407 -0.95 18.14 -57.61
CA LYS A 407 -1.41 18.76 -58.85
C LYS A 407 -1.59 20.28 -58.72
N LYS A 408 -1.70 20.96 -59.90
CA LYS A 408 -2.04 22.40 -59.92
C LYS A 408 -3.30 22.75 -59.13
N SER A 409 -4.29 21.85 -59.07
CA SER A 409 -5.50 22.06 -58.27
C SER A 409 -5.19 22.13 -56.77
N ASP A 410 -4.16 21.46 -56.32
CA ASP A 410 -3.75 21.49 -54.92
C ASP A 410 -2.96 22.78 -54.61
N LEU A 411 -2.14 23.25 -55.56
CA LEU A 411 -1.55 24.58 -55.51
C LEU A 411 -2.62 25.70 -55.45
N GLU A 412 -3.67 25.62 -56.27
CA GLU A 412 -4.77 26.60 -56.23
C GLU A 412 -5.48 26.62 -54.90
N LYS A 413 -5.65 25.46 -54.28
CA LYS A 413 -6.17 25.37 -52.89
C LYS A 413 -5.19 25.98 -51.89
N ALA A 414 -3.93 25.59 -51.94
CA ALA A 414 -2.90 26.10 -51.06
C ALA A 414 -2.77 27.63 -51.14
N VAL A 415 -2.82 28.21 -52.34
CA VAL A 415 -2.87 29.67 -52.56
C VAL A 415 -4.16 30.28 -52.00
N SER A 416 -5.29 29.62 -52.17
CA SER A 416 -6.55 30.10 -51.59
C SER A 416 -6.51 30.09 -50.05
N ASN A 417 -5.90 29.05 -49.47
CA ASN A 417 -5.69 28.96 -48.03
C ASN A 417 -4.77 30.10 -47.54
N TYR A 418 -3.62 30.26 -48.18
CA TYR A 418 -2.65 31.33 -47.89
C TYR A 418 -3.26 32.73 -47.96
N LEU A 419 -4.20 32.98 -48.85
CA LEU A 419 -4.87 34.26 -48.98
C LEU A 419 -6.11 34.40 -48.10
N ASN A 420 -6.43 33.44 -47.27
CA ASN A 420 -7.56 33.52 -46.37
C ASN A 420 -7.27 34.47 -45.21
N THR A 421 -8.14 35.46 -44.97
CA THR A 421 -7.96 36.52 -44.01
C THR A 421 -8.03 36.06 -42.55
N ASP A 422 -8.44 34.80 -42.33
CA ASP A 422 -8.42 34.19 -41.00
C ASP A 422 -7.00 33.78 -40.55
N TYR A 423 -6.06 33.75 -41.47
CA TYR A 423 -4.64 33.55 -41.23
C TYR A 423 -3.93 34.84 -40.87
N LYS A 424 -3.58 35.04 -39.63
CA LYS A 424 -2.95 36.29 -39.22
C LYS A 424 -1.45 36.29 -39.02
N GLU A 425 -0.83 35.13 -38.89
CA GLU A 425 0.56 35.09 -38.46
C GLU A 425 1.47 34.11 -39.23
N GLY A 426 1.20 33.84 -40.48
CA GLY A 426 2.00 32.93 -41.26
C GLY A 426 1.06 31.90 -41.92
N TYR A 427 1.47 31.37 -42.95
CA TYR A 427 0.75 30.65 -43.96
C TYR A 427 0.61 29.15 -43.65
N GLY A 428 0.50 28.80 -42.39
CA GLY A 428 0.19 27.47 -41.91
C GLY A 428 -1.25 27.32 -41.42
N ALA A 429 -1.55 26.26 -40.67
CA ALA A 429 -2.83 26.14 -39.99
C ALA A 429 -3.02 27.27 -38.98
N PRO A 430 -4.29 27.76 -38.75
CA PRO A 430 -4.53 28.72 -37.73
C PRO A 430 -4.05 28.20 -36.37
N ASP A 431 -3.45 29.08 -35.57
CA ASP A 431 -2.99 28.73 -34.23
C ASP A 431 -4.08 27.98 -33.45
N ALA A 432 -3.74 26.83 -32.91
CA ALA A 432 -4.62 26.00 -32.10
C ALA A 432 -5.28 26.79 -30.95
N ALA A 433 -4.64 27.84 -30.48
CA ALA A 433 -5.17 28.75 -29.45
C ALA A 433 -6.41 29.53 -29.89
N THR A 434 -6.69 29.62 -31.20
CA THR A 434 -7.90 30.31 -31.72
C THR A 434 -9.17 29.50 -31.52
N TYR A 435 -9.06 28.20 -31.24
CA TYR A 435 -10.18 27.30 -31.09
C TYR A 435 -10.43 26.95 -29.62
N GLY A 436 -11.67 27.03 -29.19
CA GLY A 436 -12.12 26.56 -27.89
C GLY A 436 -11.47 27.21 -26.66
N ILE A 437 -11.09 26.43 -25.66
CA ILE A 437 -10.46 26.94 -24.43
C ILE A 437 -9.00 26.47 -24.40
N TRP A 438 -8.11 27.38 -24.74
CA TRP A 438 -6.69 27.12 -24.80
C TRP A 438 -5.98 27.43 -23.46
N VAL A 439 -5.08 26.56 -23.05
CA VAL A 439 -4.19 26.75 -21.91
C VAL A 439 -2.76 26.74 -22.45
N PRO A 440 -2.06 27.89 -22.43
CA PRO A 440 -0.69 27.94 -22.93
C PRO A 440 0.27 27.13 -22.06
N GLY A 441 1.26 26.52 -22.68
CA GLY A 441 2.30 25.78 -22.00
C GLY A 441 3.21 26.65 -21.12
N ILE A 442 4.01 26.00 -20.29
CA ILE A 442 4.96 26.70 -19.38
C ILE A 442 5.98 27.54 -20.17
N PRO A 443 6.57 27.04 -21.30
CA PRO A 443 7.50 27.86 -22.11
C PRO A 443 6.85 29.14 -22.60
N VAL A 444 5.64 29.04 -23.16
CA VAL A 444 4.87 30.19 -23.67
C VAL A 444 4.56 31.20 -22.59
N LEU A 445 4.14 30.74 -21.41
CA LEU A 445 3.87 31.61 -20.25
C LEU A 445 5.13 32.35 -19.77
N ILE A 446 6.27 31.64 -19.75
CA ILE A 446 7.55 32.24 -19.35
C ILE A 446 8.02 33.20 -20.43
N GLY A 447 7.96 32.84 -21.72
CA GLY A 447 8.30 33.69 -22.85
C GLY A 447 7.54 35.00 -22.83
N ASN A 448 6.22 34.93 -22.77
CA ASN A 448 5.38 36.14 -22.66
C ASN A 448 5.74 37.02 -21.44
N GLY A 449 6.14 36.40 -20.31
CA GLY A 449 6.63 37.16 -19.15
C GLY A 449 7.97 37.82 -19.37
N LEU A 450 8.91 37.16 -20.04
CA LEU A 450 10.21 37.74 -20.37
C LEU A 450 10.10 38.87 -21.40
N ASP A 451 9.24 38.75 -22.39
CA ASP A 451 8.96 39.75 -23.39
C ASP A 451 8.32 40.99 -22.78
N ALA A 452 7.40 40.79 -21.83
CA ALA A 452 6.77 41.93 -21.10
C ALA A 452 7.77 42.78 -20.33
N ILE A 453 8.90 42.22 -19.91
CA ILE A 453 9.98 42.96 -19.23
C ILE A 453 11.10 43.42 -20.16
N ASN A 454 10.95 43.22 -21.49
CA ASN A 454 11.97 43.45 -22.52
C ASN A 454 13.31 42.76 -22.20
N CYS A 455 13.25 41.47 -21.90
CA CYS A 455 14.44 40.67 -21.62
C CYS A 455 15.36 40.64 -22.85
N ALA A 456 16.68 40.62 -22.62
CA ALA A 456 17.62 40.51 -23.73
C ALA A 456 17.53 39.12 -24.38
N ASP A 457 17.57 39.07 -25.73
CA ASP A 457 17.36 37.85 -26.52
C ASP A 457 18.25 36.66 -26.07
N TRP A 458 19.54 36.89 -25.79
CA TRP A 458 20.46 35.86 -25.32
C TRP A 458 20.04 35.27 -23.97
N LEU A 459 19.40 36.07 -23.08
CA LEU A 459 18.93 35.61 -21.76
C LEU A 459 17.58 34.91 -21.91
N ASN A 460 16.75 35.35 -22.84
CA ASN A 460 15.49 34.69 -23.20
C ASN A 460 15.77 33.27 -23.70
N GLY A 461 16.66 33.12 -24.70
CA GLY A 461 17.10 31.81 -25.19
C GLY A 461 17.72 30.93 -24.10
N LEU A 462 18.58 31.48 -23.22
CA LEU A 462 19.16 30.71 -22.12
C LEU A 462 18.08 30.14 -21.16
N ILE A 463 17.06 30.92 -20.88
CA ILE A 463 15.96 30.51 -19.97
C ILE A 463 15.04 29.51 -20.67
N LEU A 464 14.54 29.80 -21.87
CA LEU A 464 13.60 28.95 -22.59
C LEU A 464 14.26 27.68 -23.13
N ASP A 465 15.29 27.84 -23.97
CA ASP A 465 15.91 26.70 -24.66
C ASP A 465 16.90 25.94 -23.76
N GLY A 466 17.53 26.63 -22.79
CA GLY A 466 18.46 25.97 -21.88
C GLY A 466 17.77 25.35 -20.66
N ILE A 467 17.06 26.16 -19.87
CA ILE A 467 16.52 25.74 -18.58
C ILE A 467 15.14 25.08 -18.74
N VAL A 468 14.20 25.77 -19.41
CA VAL A 468 12.80 25.29 -19.47
C VAL A 468 12.70 24.05 -20.34
N ALA A 469 13.31 24.07 -21.52
CA ALA A 469 13.36 22.90 -22.39
C ALA A 469 14.11 21.72 -21.76
N GLY A 470 15.26 21.98 -21.09
CA GLY A 470 15.99 20.96 -20.36
C GLY A 470 15.20 20.31 -19.21
N VAL A 471 14.46 21.11 -18.44
CA VAL A 471 13.55 20.61 -17.38
C VAL A 471 12.38 19.87 -18.02
N GLY A 472 11.79 20.39 -19.09
CA GLY A 472 10.69 19.75 -19.83
C GLY A 472 11.07 18.36 -20.33
N ALA A 473 12.23 18.23 -20.96
CA ALA A 473 12.74 16.96 -21.46
C ALA A 473 12.87 15.88 -20.35
N VAL A 474 13.23 16.27 -19.12
CA VAL A 474 13.31 15.35 -17.97
C VAL A 474 11.94 15.06 -17.41
N LEU A 475 11.09 16.06 -17.23
CA LEU A 475 9.76 15.92 -16.63
C LEU A 475 8.74 15.28 -17.58
N GLY A 476 8.96 15.37 -18.89
CA GLY A 476 8.12 14.74 -19.91
C GLY A 476 7.96 13.22 -19.72
N PHE A 477 8.99 12.54 -19.19
CA PHE A 477 8.92 11.09 -18.92
C PHE A 477 8.21 10.73 -17.59
N VAL A 478 7.98 11.70 -16.72
CA VAL A 478 7.40 11.45 -15.38
C VAL A 478 5.99 10.85 -15.47
N PRO A 479 5.08 11.29 -16.34
CA PRO A 479 3.74 10.71 -16.43
C PRO A 479 3.75 9.22 -16.75
N GLN A 480 4.59 8.79 -17.69
CA GLN A 480 4.74 7.38 -18.07
C GLN A 480 5.25 6.52 -16.92
N MET A 481 6.25 7.02 -16.18
CA MET A 481 6.77 6.34 -14.98
C MET A 481 5.74 6.29 -13.86
N LEU A 482 4.95 7.34 -13.68
CA LEU A 482 3.85 7.37 -12.70
C LEU A 482 2.79 6.31 -12.99
N VAL A 483 2.39 6.16 -14.24
CA VAL A 483 1.45 5.11 -14.67
C VAL A 483 2.02 3.73 -14.38
N LEU A 484 3.31 3.51 -14.68
CA LEU A 484 4.00 2.24 -14.40
C LEU A 484 3.98 1.92 -12.90
N PHE A 485 4.39 2.87 -12.04
CA PHE A 485 4.42 2.66 -10.60
C PHE A 485 3.01 2.48 -10.01
N LEU A 486 2.01 3.19 -10.53
CA LEU A 486 0.61 3.02 -10.10
C LEU A 486 0.12 1.60 -10.40
N LEU A 487 0.38 1.09 -11.61
CA LEU A 487 -0.01 -0.26 -11.99
C LEU A 487 0.70 -1.32 -11.17
N LEU A 488 2.00 -1.14 -10.89
CA LEU A 488 2.76 -2.04 -10.02
C LEU A 488 2.31 -2.00 -8.55
N ALA A 489 1.82 -0.85 -8.08
CA ALA A 489 1.29 -0.73 -6.72
C ALA A 489 -0.09 -1.38 -6.53
N ILE A 490 -0.86 -1.56 -7.61
CA ILE A 490 -2.17 -2.23 -7.60
C ILE A 490 -2.01 -3.76 -7.66
N LEU A 491 -0.93 -4.24 -8.25
CA LEU A 491 -0.57 -5.66 -8.35
C LEU A 491 -0.08 -6.22 -7.02
#